data_7cd5e89c89c761e1124b16601723a577
#
_entry.id   7cd5e89c89c761e1124b16601723a577
#
_cell.length_a   1.000
_cell.length_b   1.000
_cell.length_c   1.000
_cell.angle_alpha   90.00
_cell.angle_beta   90.00
_cell.angle_gamma   90.00
#
_symmetry.space_group_name_H-M   'P 1'
#
loop_
_entity.id
_entity.type
_entity.pdbx_description
1 polymer ?
#
loop_
_entity_poly.entity_id
_entity_poly.type
_entity_poly.pdbx_seq_one_letter_code
_entity_poly.pdbx_strand_id
1 'polypeptide(L)'
;QKDVYSIVLNAHEGAIAQLKPGYLFKDAHLLACSKIVEGLKGMGLMKGDVGEAVAQGAHTLFFQCGLGHMMGLDVHDMENLGEEWVGYTDALKKSTDFGLKSLRLGKALERGHVLTVEPGIYFNPFLIDAWKAEGKYTDFVNYSEVEKFKGFGGIRVEEDFVVTQNGTELLGEPLAKTAEDIEELKNN
;
A
#
# COMPACT_ATOMS: atom_id res chain seq x y z
N GLN A 1 15.85 8.29 4.57
CA GLN A 1 14.44 8.68 4.50
C GLN A 1 13.98 8.82 3.05
N LYS A 2 14.74 9.57 2.21
CA LYS A 2 14.39 9.78 0.79
C LYS A 2 14.20 8.45 0.04
N ASP A 3 15.09 7.47 0.23
CA ASP A 3 15.00 6.18 -0.48
C ASP A 3 13.68 5.45 -0.15
N VAL A 4 13.31 5.40 1.14
CA VAL A 4 12.03 4.79 1.57
C VAL A 4 10.84 5.59 1.03
N TYR A 5 10.91 6.91 1.05
CA TYR A 5 9.89 7.79 0.50
C TYR A 5 9.69 7.54 -1.01
N SER A 6 10.77 7.46 -1.78
CA SER A 6 10.71 7.21 -3.23
C SER A 6 10.08 5.85 -3.56
N ILE A 7 10.30 4.84 -2.72
CA ILE A 7 9.65 3.52 -2.88
C ILE A 7 8.13 3.66 -2.68
N VAL A 8 7.70 4.36 -1.63
CA VAL A 8 6.27 4.59 -1.36
C VAL A 8 5.62 5.39 -2.47
N LEU A 9 6.27 6.46 -2.94
CA LEU A 9 5.77 7.28 -4.05
C LEU A 9 5.65 6.46 -5.34
N ASN A 10 6.64 5.63 -5.68
CA ASN A 10 6.57 4.74 -6.85
C ASN A 10 5.43 3.70 -6.74
N ALA A 11 5.17 3.19 -5.53
CA ALA A 11 4.04 2.29 -5.30
C ALA A 11 2.70 3.01 -5.47
N HIS A 12 2.59 4.24 -4.96
CA HIS A 12 1.43 5.11 -5.08
C HIS A 12 1.11 5.43 -6.55
N GLU A 13 2.06 6.00 -7.30
CA GLU A 13 1.90 6.36 -8.70
C GLU A 13 1.61 5.14 -9.58
N GLY A 14 2.30 4.02 -9.31
CA GLY A 14 2.08 2.78 -10.04
C GLY A 14 0.69 2.19 -9.83
N ALA A 15 0.12 2.31 -8.64
CA ALA A 15 -1.23 1.88 -8.36
C ALA A 15 -2.25 2.77 -9.09
N ILE A 16 -2.12 4.09 -8.96
CA ILE A 16 -3.02 5.09 -9.58
C ILE A 16 -3.09 4.89 -11.10
N ALA A 17 -1.97 4.66 -11.75
CA ALA A 17 -1.89 4.48 -13.20
C ALA A 17 -2.74 3.30 -13.73
N GLN A 18 -3.15 2.36 -12.88
CA GLN A 18 -3.99 1.22 -13.25
C GLN A 18 -5.47 1.45 -12.99
N LEU A 19 -5.83 2.44 -12.16
CA LEU A 19 -7.20 2.62 -11.71
C LEU A 19 -8.11 3.11 -12.83
N LYS A 20 -9.15 2.33 -13.12
CA LYS A 20 -10.19 2.63 -14.10
C LYS A 20 -11.40 1.73 -13.86
N PRO A 21 -12.57 2.01 -14.43
CA PRO A 21 -13.71 1.11 -14.34
C PRO A 21 -13.37 -0.32 -14.76
N GLY A 22 -13.81 -1.30 -13.97
CA GLY A 22 -13.58 -2.73 -14.17
C GLY A 22 -12.26 -3.26 -13.62
N TYR A 23 -11.31 -2.41 -13.25
CA TYR A 23 -10.06 -2.87 -12.61
C TYR A 23 -10.32 -3.25 -11.16
N LEU A 24 -9.82 -4.41 -10.71
CA LEU A 24 -9.93 -4.84 -9.32
C LEU A 24 -8.99 -4.02 -8.44
N PHE A 25 -9.51 -3.36 -7.42
CA PHE A 25 -8.68 -2.59 -6.50
C PHE A 25 -7.71 -3.48 -5.72
N LYS A 26 -8.08 -4.75 -5.48
CA LYS A 26 -7.17 -5.78 -4.97
C LYS A 26 -5.92 -5.94 -5.83
N ASP A 27 -6.03 -5.89 -7.16
CA ASP A 27 -4.89 -6.04 -8.05
C ASP A 27 -3.99 -4.79 -8.00
N ALA A 28 -4.57 -3.59 -7.82
CA ALA A 28 -3.80 -2.38 -7.55
C ALA A 28 -3.03 -2.48 -6.23
N HIS A 29 -3.64 -3.04 -5.18
CA HIS A 29 -2.96 -3.31 -3.92
C HIS A 29 -1.78 -4.27 -4.08
N LEU A 30 -1.96 -5.39 -4.79
CA LEU A 30 -0.89 -6.37 -5.03
C LEU A 30 0.24 -5.78 -5.88
N LEU A 31 -0.09 -4.90 -6.84
CA LEU A 31 0.92 -4.16 -7.60
C LEU A 31 1.73 -3.22 -6.70
N ALA A 32 1.07 -2.47 -5.80
CA ALA A 32 1.75 -1.64 -4.83
C ALA A 32 2.67 -2.47 -3.91
N CYS A 33 2.20 -3.63 -3.43
CA CYS A 33 3.01 -4.58 -2.66
C CYS A 33 4.27 -5.02 -3.43
N SER A 34 4.12 -5.35 -4.73
CA SER A 34 5.25 -5.75 -5.57
C SER A 34 6.28 -4.63 -5.71
N LYS A 35 5.83 -3.39 -5.95
CA LYS A 35 6.72 -2.22 -6.05
C LYS A 35 7.45 -1.92 -4.74
N ILE A 36 6.78 -2.09 -3.59
CA ILE A 36 7.40 -1.98 -2.26
C ILE A 36 8.49 -3.05 -2.09
N VAL A 37 8.19 -4.31 -2.43
CA VAL A 37 9.18 -5.41 -2.33
C VAL A 37 10.38 -5.16 -3.24
N GLU A 38 10.16 -4.74 -4.50
CA GLU A 38 11.23 -4.38 -5.43
C GLU A 38 12.15 -3.29 -4.86
N GLY A 39 11.57 -2.21 -4.35
CA GLY A 39 12.32 -1.11 -3.74
C GLY A 39 13.09 -1.53 -2.48
N LEU A 40 12.45 -2.26 -1.58
CA LEU A 40 13.11 -2.79 -0.36
C LEU A 40 14.20 -3.81 -0.70
N LYS A 41 14.05 -4.57 -1.78
CA LYS A 41 15.09 -5.45 -2.31
C LYS A 41 16.28 -4.63 -2.83
N GLY A 42 16.03 -3.53 -3.54
CA GLY A 42 17.08 -2.58 -3.98
C GLY A 42 17.86 -2.00 -2.80
N MET A 43 17.23 -1.81 -1.65
CA MET A 43 17.87 -1.37 -0.40
C MET A 43 18.56 -2.52 0.38
N GLY A 44 18.43 -3.77 -0.05
CA GLY A 44 18.97 -4.93 0.64
C GLY A 44 18.16 -5.39 1.87
N LEU A 45 16.98 -4.82 2.11
CA LEU A 45 16.10 -5.17 3.22
C LEU A 45 15.27 -6.42 2.92
N MET A 46 14.96 -6.63 1.64
CA MET A 46 14.33 -7.85 1.13
C MET A 46 15.21 -8.53 0.09
N LYS A 47 14.91 -9.79 -0.25
CA LYS A 47 15.64 -10.64 -1.19
C LYS A 47 14.68 -11.66 -1.83
N GLY A 48 15.20 -12.55 -2.67
CA GLY A 48 14.41 -13.59 -3.33
C GLY A 48 13.57 -13.07 -4.50
N ASP A 49 12.59 -13.85 -4.93
CA ASP A 49 11.66 -13.47 -5.98
C ASP A 49 10.56 -12.54 -5.45
N VAL A 50 10.24 -11.49 -6.20
CA VAL A 50 9.25 -10.47 -5.79
C VAL A 50 7.85 -11.04 -5.77
N GLY A 51 7.48 -11.79 -6.80
CA GLY A 51 6.14 -12.38 -6.91
C GLY A 51 5.88 -13.41 -5.81
N GLU A 52 6.87 -14.25 -5.52
CA GLU A 52 6.79 -15.24 -4.43
C GLU A 52 6.72 -14.54 -3.06
N ALA A 53 7.52 -13.51 -2.83
CA ALA A 53 7.48 -12.75 -1.57
C ALA A 53 6.11 -12.12 -1.33
N VAL A 54 5.47 -11.58 -2.38
CA VAL A 54 4.11 -11.03 -2.30
C VAL A 54 3.09 -12.15 -2.10
N ALA A 55 3.16 -13.23 -2.88
CA ALA A 55 2.22 -14.34 -2.80
C ALA A 55 2.23 -15.02 -1.43
N GLN A 56 3.40 -15.14 -0.79
CA GLN A 56 3.54 -15.70 0.56
C GLN A 56 3.25 -14.69 1.68
N GLY A 57 3.10 -13.40 1.35
CA GLY A 57 2.80 -12.36 2.34
C GLY A 57 4.01 -11.79 3.08
N ALA A 58 5.24 -12.02 2.60
CA ALA A 58 6.45 -11.50 3.25
C ALA A 58 6.50 -9.96 3.27
N HIS A 59 5.90 -9.29 2.29
CA HIS A 59 5.76 -7.83 2.22
C HIS A 59 5.01 -7.25 3.42
N THR A 60 4.16 -8.04 4.07
CA THR A 60 3.33 -7.56 5.17
C THR A 60 4.11 -7.27 6.46
N LEU A 61 5.41 -7.59 6.49
CA LEU A 61 6.31 -7.08 7.54
C LEU A 61 6.41 -5.55 7.48
N PHE A 62 6.29 -4.96 6.28
CA PHE A 62 6.48 -3.53 6.02
C PHE A 62 5.20 -2.81 5.62
N PHE A 63 4.27 -3.49 4.96
CA PHE A 63 3.00 -2.93 4.51
C PHE A 63 1.85 -3.82 5.00
N GLN A 64 1.38 -3.57 6.23
CA GLN A 64 0.33 -4.33 6.92
C GLN A 64 -1.08 -3.82 6.61
N CYS A 65 -1.20 -2.66 5.98
CA CYS A 65 -2.46 -1.97 5.70
C CYS A 65 -3.01 -2.31 4.32
N GLY A 66 -4.27 -1.95 4.06
CA GLY A 66 -4.80 -1.90 2.71
C GLY A 66 -4.24 -0.70 1.93
N LEU A 67 -4.32 -0.77 0.59
CA LEU A 67 -3.93 0.32 -0.30
C LEU A 67 -4.86 1.54 -0.18
N GLY A 68 -6.11 1.33 0.25
CA GLY A 68 -7.11 2.37 0.37
C GLY A 68 -8.50 1.81 0.63
N HIS A 69 -9.47 2.70 0.64
CA HIS A 69 -10.87 2.42 0.96
C HIS A 69 -11.81 3.37 0.21
N MET A 70 -13.09 3.06 0.21
CA MET A 70 -14.12 3.99 -0.26
C MET A 70 -14.22 5.20 0.68
N MET A 71 -14.50 6.36 0.13
CA MET A 71 -14.71 7.61 0.86
C MET A 71 -16.00 8.27 0.39
N GLY A 72 -16.76 8.84 1.32
CA GLY A 72 -18.04 9.47 1.06
C GLY A 72 -18.47 10.39 2.19
N LEU A 73 -19.63 10.14 2.79
CA LEU A 73 -20.07 10.88 3.98
C LEU A 73 -19.13 10.68 5.15
N ASP A 74 -18.59 9.47 5.27
CA ASP A 74 -17.57 9.13 6.25
C ASP A 74 -16.23 8.88 5.56
N VAL A 75 -15.12 9.07 6.27
CA VAL A 75 -13.76 8.77 5.78
C VAL A 75 -13.67 7.32 5.34
N HIS A 76 -14.16 6.38 6.15
CA HIS A 76 -14.38 4.97 5.79
C HIS A 76 -15.86 4.79 5.47
N ASP A 77 -16.23 5.09 4.24
CA ASP A 77 -17.64 5.21 3.88
C ASP A 77 -18.40 3.88 3.99
N MET A 78 -19.53 3.93 4.69
CA MET A 78 -20.47 2.83 4.93
C MET A 78 -19.86 1.56 5.57
N GLU A 79 -18.63 1.58 6.06
CA GLU A 79 -17.99 0.39 6.65
C GLU A 79 -18.67 -0.11 7.94
N ASN A 80 -19.43 0.75 8.60
CA ASN A 80 -20.30 0.37 9.72
C ASN A 80 -21.40 -0.63 9.31
N LEU A 81 -21.74 -0.74 8.01
CA LEU A 81 -22.62 -1.75 7.46
C LEU A 81 -21.91 -3.09 7.19
N GLY A 82 -20.58 -3.11 7.27
CA GLY A 82 -19.71 -4.25 7.04
C GLY A 82 -18.81 -4.06 5.81
N GLU A 83 -17.51 -4.10 5.99
CA GLU A 83 -16.50 -3.90 4.92
C GLU A 83 -16.69 -4.86 3.73
N GLU A 84 -17.15 -6.08 3.99
CA GLU A 84 -17.42 -7.08 2.96
C GLU A 84 -18.60 -6.73 2.04
N TRP A 85 -19.51 -5.88 2.49
CA TRP A 85 -20.62 -5.38 1.66
C TRP A 85 -20.22 -4.14 0.85
N VAL A 86 -19.35 -3.32 1.40
CA VAL A 86 -18.89 -2.07 0.76
C VAL A 86 -17.78 -2.36 -0.25
N GLY A 87 -16.75 -3.09 0.17
CA GLY A 87 -15.51 -3.27 -0.57
C GLY A 87 -15.40 -4.56 -1.38
N TYR A 88 -16.35 -5.49 -1.26
CA TYR A 88 -16.28 -6.83 -1.83
C TYR A 88 -17.59 -7.23 -2.51
N THR A 89 -17.66 -8.46 -3.02
CA THR A 89 -18.83 -9.02 -3.71
C THR A 89 -19.03 -10.49 -3.32
N ASP A 90 -20.12 -11.09 -3.78
CA ASP A 90 -20.32 -12.53 -3.59
C ASP A 90 -19.25 -13.38 -4.28
N ALA A 91 -18.73 -12.91 -5.41
CA ALA A 91 -17.69 -13.59 -6.17
C ALA A 91 -16.26 -13.31 -5.66
N LEU A 92 -16.03 -12.18 -4.98
CA LEU A 92 -14.73 -11.78 -4.42
C LEU A 92 -14.86 -11.58 -2.92
N LYS A 93 -14.42 -12.54 -2.15
CA LYS A 93 -14.46 -12.46 -0.68
C LYS A 93 -13.22 -11.82 -0.09
N LYS A 94 -13.40 -11.12 1.04
CA LYS A 94 -12.32 -10.54 1.81
C LYS A 94 -11.40 -11.65 2.35
N SER A 95 -10.07 -11.45 2.24
CA SER A 95 -9.10 -12.40 2.80
C SER A 95 -9.05 -12.33 4.33
N THR A 96 -8.69 -13.45 4.94
CA THR A 96 -8.39 -13.54 6.38
C THR A 96 -6.88 -13.50 6.67
N ASP A 97 -6.05 -13.50 5.63
CA ASP A 97 -4.59 -13.52 5.76
C ASP A 97 -4.07 -12.19 6.33
N PHE A 98 -3.01 -12.28 7.12
CA PHE A 98 -2.38 -11.09 7.68
C PHE A 98 -1.94 -10.14 6.56
N GLY A 99 -2.20 -8.85 6.73
CA GLY A 99 -2.03 -7.83 5.69
C GLY A 99 -3.26 -7.71 4.80
N LEU A 100 -3.58 -8.73 4.00
CA LEU A 100 -4.74 -8.71 3.10
C LEU A 100 -6.08 -8.57 3.82
N LYS A 101 -6.22 -9.07 5.04
CA LYS A 101 -7.42 -8.84 5.86
C LYS A 101 -7.67 -7.35 6.17
N SER A 102 -6.64 -6.51 6.05
CA SER A 102 -6.73 -5.06 6.25
C SER A 102 -7.11 -4.31 4.98
N LEU A 103 -7.17 -4.98 3.82
CA LEU A 103 -7.63 -4.37 2.58
C LEU A 103 -9.16 -4.20 2.64
N ARG A 104 -9.64 -2.96 2.73
CA ARG A 104 -11.05 -2.61 2.89
C ARG A 104 -11.81 -2.61 1.57
N LEU A 105 -11.15 -2.24 0.48
CA LEU A 105 -11.67 -2.22 -0.88
C LEU A 105 -10.92 -3.25 -1.74
N GLY A 106 -11.63 -4.21 -2.32
CA GLY A 106 -11.05 -5.23 -3.20
C GLY A 106 -11.77 -5.37 -4.54
N LYS A 107 -13.04 -4.95 -4.61
CA LYS A 107 -13.91 -5.12 -5.78
C LYS A 107 -13.45 -4.34 -7.00
N ALA A 108 -14.05 -4.63 -8.14
CA ALA A 108 -13.88 -3.85 -9.36
C ALA A 108 -14.38 -2.42 -9.17
N LEU A 109 -13.60 -1.47 -9.67
CA LEU A 109 -13.96 -0.06 -9.62
C LEU A 109 -15.08 0.25 -10.60
N GLU A 110 -15.93 1.18 -10.22
CA GLU A 110 -17.01 1.70 -11.07
C GLU A 110 -16.89 3.22 -11.17
N ARG A 111 -17.38 3.78 -12.26
CA ARG A 111 -17.47 5.24 -12.44
C ARG A 111 -18.25 5.87 -11.28
N GLY A 112 -17.69 6.91 -10.68
CA GLY A 112 -18.26 7.62 -9.54
C GLY A 112 -17.82 7.11 -8.18
N HIS A 113 -17.07 5.98 -8.10
CA HIS A 113 -16.42 5.61 -6.85
C HIS A 113 -15.43 6.71 -6.46
N VAL A 114 -15.46 7.10 -5.20
CA VAL A 114 -14.48 7.96 -4.54
C VAL A 114 -13.69 7.10 -3.58
N LEU A 115 -12.37 7.18 -3.64
CA LEU A 115 -11.49 6.30 -2.89
C LEU A 115 -10.14 6.94 -2.57
N THR A 116 -9.49 6.44 -1.53
CA THR A 116 -8.10 6.76 -1.18
C THR A 116 -7.12 5.84 -1.90
N VAL A 117 -5.90 6.33 -2.13
CA VAL A 117 -4.72 5.53 -2.49
C VAL A 117 -3.61 5.91 -1.54
N GLU A 118 -3.25 5.01 -0.61
CA GLU A 118 -2.45 5.32 0.57
C GLU A 118 -1.41 4.25 0.92
N PRO A 119 -0.54 3.84 -0.02
CA PRO A 119 0.51 2.89 0.32
C PRO A 119 1.48 3.47 1.34
N GLY A 120 2.09 2.59 2.13
CA GLY A 120 3.08 2.99 3.13
C GLY A 120 4.06 1.89 3.45
N ILE A 121 5.19 2.29 4.03
CA ILE A 121 6.21 1.38 4.58
C ILE A 121 6.39 1.71 6.05
N TYR A 122 6.27 0.69 6.89
CA TYR A 122 6.31 0.80 8.35
C TYR A 122 7.32 -0.20 8.93
N PHE A 123 8.23 0.29 9.76
CA PHE A 123 9.20 -0.54 10.48
C PHE A 123 8.75 -0.72 11.92
N ASN A 124 7.82 -1.66 12.13
CA ASN A 124 7.31 -1.97 13.47
C ASN A 124 8.32 -2.86 14.22
N PRO A 125 9.01 -2.35 15.27
CA PRO A 125 10.06 -3.10 15.96
C PRO A 125 9.53 -4.38 16.60
N PHE A 126 8.33 -4.38 17.14
CA PHE A 126 7.73 -5.56 17.78
C PHE A 126 7.43 -6.67 16.76
N LEU A 127 6.92 -6.30 15.59
CA LEU A 127 6.65 -7.26 14.52
C LEU A 127 7.95 -7.83 13.93
N ILE A 128 8.96 -6.98 13.75
CA ILE A 128 10.30 -7.38 13.29
C ILE A 128 10.91 -8.41 14.26
N ASP A 129 10.86 -8.13 15.56
CA ASP A 129 11.41 -9.03 16.58
C ASP A 129 10.66 -10.36 16.65
N ALA A 130 9.33 -10.32 16.62
CA ALA A 130 8.50 -11.52 16.64
C ALA A 130 8.79 -12.43 15.44
N TRP A 131 8.74 -11.88 14.24
CA TRP A 131 8.95 -12.66 13.01
C TRP A 131 10.39 -13.16 12.86
N LYS A 132 11.38 -12.37 13.31
CA LYS A 132 12.76 -12.82 13.38
C LYS A 132 12.93 -14.01 14.32
N ALA A 133 12.33 -13.95 15.51
CA ALA A 133 12.39 -15.04 16.48
C ALA A 133 11.72 -16.33 15.98
N GLU A 134 10.64 -16.19 15.20
CA GLU A 134 9.95 -17.29 14.52
C GLU A 134 10.69 -17.83 13.29
N GLY A 135 11.72 -17.15 12.81
CA GLY A 135 12.39 -17.46 11.55
C GLY A 135 11.48 -17.28 10.32
N LYS A 136 10.45 -16.41 10.43
CA LYS A 136 9.43 -16.24 9.41
C LYS A 136 9.99 -15.51 8.19
N TYR A 137 9.68 -15.99 6.99
CA TYR A 137 10.09 -15.40 5.70
C TYR A 137 11.59 -15.12 5.54
N THR A 138 12.45 -15.96 6.16
CA THR A 138 13.92 -15.80 6.08
C THR A 138 14.46 -15.86 4.65
N ASP A 139 13.72 -16.47 3.71
CA ASP A 139 14.08 -16.51 2.30
C ASP A 139 13.84 -15.16 1.59
N PHE A 140 12.99 -14.31 2.15
CA PHE A 140 12.60 -13.01 1.58
C PHE A 140 13.04 -11.80 2.39
N VAL A 141 13.24 -11.94 3.70
CA VAL A 141 13.59 -10.84 4.61
C VAL A 141 15.03 -10.93 5.05
N ASN A 142 15.77 -9.82 4.94
CA ASN A 142 17.11 -9.68 5.47
C ASN A 142 17.07 -9.03 6.87
N TYR A 143 16.79 -9.82 7.89
CA TYR A 143 16.59 -9.32 9.26
C TYR A 143 17.79 -8.53 9.79
N SER A 144 19.03 -8.87 9.41
CA SER A 144 20.23 -8.15 9.85
C SER A 144 20.25 -6.70 9.36
N GLU A 145 19.69 -6.43 8.17
CA GLU A 145 19.57 -5.08 7.64
C GLU A 145 18.30 -4.39 8.16
N VAL A 146 17.18 -5.12 8.25
CA VAL A 146 15.90 -4.58 8.74
C VAL A 146 16.00 -4.08 10.18
N GLU A 147 16.77 -4.73 11.03
CA GLU A 147 16.99 -4.29 12.41
C GLU A 147 17.55 -2.88 12.54
N LYS A 148 18.32 -2.42 11.57
CA LYS A 148 18.88 -1.06 11.55
C LYS A 148 17.79 0.01 11.37
N PHE A 149 16.59 -0.38 10.94
CA PHE A 149 15.45 0.50 10.69
C PHE A 149 14.39 0.50 11.81
N LYS A 150 14.59 -0.21 12.92
CA LYS A 150 13.62 -0.27 14.04
C LYS A 150 13.23 1.10 14.61
N GLY A 151 14.11 2.09 14.54
CA GLY A 151 13.85 3.47 14.98
C GLY A 151 13.33 4.41 13.89
N PHE A 152 13.07 3.90 12.67
CA PHE A 152 12.68 4.73 11.53
C PHE A 152 11.23 5.23 11.63
N GLY A 153 10.31 4.40 12.13
CA GLY A 153 8.86 4.66 12.09
C GLY A 153 8.23 4.21 10.79
N GLY A 154 7.53 5.10 10.11
CA GLY A 154 6.88 4.79 8.82
C GLY A 154 6.70 6.01 7.94
N ILE A 155 6.44 5.76 6.65
CA ILE A 155 6.10 6.77 5.64
C ILE A 155 4.86 6.29 4.89
N ARG A 156 3.90 7.21 4.66
CA ARG A 156 2.74 7.03 3.80
C ARG A 156 2.65 8.20 2.84
N VAL A 157 2.24 7.94 1.60
CA VAL A 157 1.77 8.95 0.64
C VAL A 157 0.32 8.63 0.34
N GLU A 158 -0.56 9.62 0.45
CA GLU A 158 -2.00 9.45 0.35
C GLU A 158 -2.63 10.56 -0.47
N GLU A 159 -3.49 10.20 -1.41
CA GLU A 159 -4.33 11.10 -2.19
C GLU A 159 -5.70 10.46 -2.44
N ASP A 160 -6.68 11.31 -2.69
CA ASP A 160 -8.07 10.94 -2.94
C ASP A 160 -8.42 11.08 -4.42
N PHE A 161 -9.16 10.10 -4.93
CA PHE A 161 -9.51 10.04 -6.34
C PHE A 161 -10.99 9.74 -6.56
N VAL A 162 -11.55 10.33 -7.61
CA VAL A 162 -12.81 9.88 -8.19
C VAL A 162 -12.54 9.06 -9.44
N VAL A 163 -13.23 7.92 -9.56
CA VAL A 163 -13.16 7.07 -10.76
C VAL A 163 -14.02 7.68 -11.86
N THR A 164 -13.39 8.02 -12.99
CA THR A 164 -14.02 8.60 -14.17
C THR A 164 -14.40 7.52 -15.19
N GLN A 165 -14.79 7.90 -16.39
CA GLN A 165 -15.13 6.95 -17.45
C GLN A 165 -13.91 6.13 -17.92
N ASN A 166 -12.71 6.72 -17.93
CA ASN A 166 -11.53 6.11 -18.56
C ASN A 166 -10.32 5.99 -17.61
N GLY A 167 -10.44 6.40 -16.35
CA GLY A 167 -9.35 6.41 -15.38
C GLY A 167 -9.80 7.00 -14.04
N THR A 168 -8.94 7.79 -13.44
CA THR A 168 -9.22 8.52 -12.19
C THR A 168 -8.87 9.99 -12.32
N GLU A 169 -9.51 10.83 -11.51
CA GLU A 169 -9.22 12.25 -11.35
C GLU A 169 -8.90 12.52 -9.88
N LEU A 170 -7.81 13.26 -9.63
CA LEU A 170 -7.41 13.67 -8.29
C LEU A 170 -8.45 14.64 -7.71
N LEU A 171 -8.82 14.43 -6.47
CA LEU A 171 -9.66 15.35 -5.71
C LEU A 171 -8.77 16.32 -4.91
N GLY A 172 -8.99 17.60 -5.16
CA GLY A 172 -8.21 18.68 -4.54
C GLY A 172 -7.04 19.16 -5.39
N GLU A 173 -6.31 20.12 -4.85
CA GLU A 173 -5.15 20.71 -5.52
C GLU A 173 -3.95 19.74 -5.42
N PRO A 174 -3.18 19.57 -6.53
CA PRO A 174 -1.99 18.73 -6.49
C PRO A 174 -0.98 19.25 -5.47
N LEU A 175 -0.45 18.35 -4.65
CA LEU A 175 0.62 18.65 -3.69
C LEU A 175 1.99 18.33 -4.31
N ALA A 176 3.02 19.02 -3.82
CA ALA A 176 4.40 18.64 -4.09
C ALA A 176 4.67 17.23 -3.54
N LYS A 177 5.09 16.30 -4.40
CA LYS A 177 5.28 14.89 -4.04
C LYS A 177 6.71 14.41 -4.27
N THR A 178 7.47 14.99 -5.18
CA THR A 178 8.86 14.57 -5.32
C THR A 178 9.69 15.07 -4.13
N ALA A 179 10.75 14.36 -3.79
CA ALA A 179 11.63 14.78 -2.70
C ALA A 179 12.22 16.17 -2.98
N GLU A 180 12.49 16.45 -4.25
CA GLU A 180 13.02 17.72 -4.75
C GLU A 180 12.01 18.85 -4.53
N ASP A 181 10.75 18.68 -4.96
CA ASP A 181 9.69 19.68 -4.82
C ASP A 181 9.41 20.00 -3.33
N ILE A 182 9.40 18.96 -2.48
CA ILE A 182 9.21 19.11 -1.03
C ILE A 182 10.37 19.89 -0.40
N GLU A 183 11.61 19.61 -0.80
CA GLU A 183 12.77 20.33 -0.31
C GLU A 183 12.78 21.79 -0.78
N GLU A 184 12.36 22.05 -2.01
CA GLU A 184 12.21 23.41 -2.53
C GLU A 184 11.19 24.22 -1.72
N LEU A 185 10.00 23.63 -1.45
CA LEU A 185 8.98 24.26 -0.62
C LEU A 185 9.45 24.55 0.80
N LYS A 186 10.29 23.70 1.38
CA LYS A 186 10.82 23.89 2.73
C LYS A 186 11.86 25.02 2.81
N ASN A 187 12.54 25.32 1.71
CA ASN A 187 13.60 26.31 1.65
C ASN A 187 13.11 27.71 1.22
N ASN A 188 11.83 27.82 0.82
CA ASN A 188 11.13 29.08 0.53
C ASN A 188 10.25 29.50 1.72
#